data_01d29d8882ce5165d6d81265cad3b91c
#
_entry.id   01d29d8882ce5165d6d81265cad3b91c
#
_cell.length_a   1.000
_cell.length_b   1.000
_cell.length_c   1.000
_cell.angle_alpha   90.00
_cell.angle_beta   90.00
_cell.angle_gamma   90.00
#
_symmetry.space_group_name_H-M   'P 1'
#
loop_
_entity.id
_entity.type
_entity.pdbx_description
1 polymer ?
#
loop_
_entity_poly.entity_id
_entity_poly.type
_entity_poly.pdbx_seq_one_letter_code
_entity_poly.pdbx_strand_id
1 'polypeptide(L)'
;MKQLTRKKIIIGISLFLIAIVVTLVIYFLTRGESYDEEVPIVKFPFKNLFDENKKPLNIILISAPFREIEHEKLYSKYKNQGLAFCGISSYLEFPGHIDNPHEDRFHEERKHDYTKMVSAWLHCFRQEKIPQNLKDSGMPLLLMTEADLKWVDDTPLPPMQKEYDFIYCCLEDNSKCDPGWQSYIRNWDLAKKCLEVMCSQFHLKGILVGRTNCEFTDKCNGIVKVTPFLPYNEFQTEMKKCKFLFVPNISDASPRVITEAICYNMPVLVNYNIVGGWHNVISGVTGEFFTNETDIIPQLTKITTNYNSYQPRSWFQANRGAKISGKILADFLKQNYPDLNNKEVQYATVTI
;
A
#
# COMPACT_ATOMS: atom_id res chain seq x y z
N MET A 1 -57.89 44.06 44.04
CA MET A 1 -56.82 44.44 43.12
C MET A 1 -55.48 43.73 43.42
N LYS A 2 -54.98 43.67 44.65
CA LYS A 2 -53.68 43.07 45.00
C LYS A 2 -53.55 41.56 44.69
N GLN A 3 -54.62 40.74 44.74
CA GLN A 3 -54.55 39.33 44.49
C GLN A 3 -54.38 38.92 42.97
N LEU A 4 -54.97 39.79 42.10
CA LEU A 4 -54.88 39.54 40.65
C LEU A 4 -53.46 39.82 40.10
N THR A 5 -52.77 40.80 40.71
CA THR A 5 -51.42 41.20 40.36
C THR A 5 -50.42 40.11 40.78
N ARG A 6 -50.57 39.48 41.97
CA ARG A 6 -49.76 38.35 42.41
C ARG A 6 -49.90 37.12 41.55
N LYS A 7 -51.13 36.75 41.12
CA LYS A 7 -51.32 35.62 40.19
C LYS A 7 -50.65 35.87 38.83
N LYS A 8 -50.74 37.06 38.27
CA LYS A 8 -50.05 37.39 37.00
C LYS A 8 -48.55 37.34 37.10
N ILE A 9 -47.95 37.74 38.21
CA ILE A 9 -46.50 37.70 38.47
C ILE A 9 -46.06 36.22 38.60
N ILE A 10 -46.78 35.36 39.32
CA ILE A 10 -46.46 33.94 39.46
C ILE A 10 -46.54 33.23 38.12
N ILE A 11 -47.55 33.50 37.29
CA ILE A 11 -47.68 32.91 35.94
C ILE A 11 -46.54 33.37 35.05
N GLY A 12 -46.13 34.65 35.10
CA GLY A 12 -45.00 35.15 34.34
C GLY A 12 -43.66 34.48 34.71
N ILE A 13 -43.38 34.30 36.02
CA ILE A 13 -42.20 33.62 36.50
C ILE A 13 -42.17 32.12 36.08
N SER A 14 -43.33 31.45 36.15
CA SER A 14 -43.46 30.04 35.74
C SER A 14 -43.21 29.87 34.23
N LEU A 15 -43.76 30.74 33.37
CA LEU A 15 -43.52 30.74 31.94
C LEU A 15 -42.05 31.01 31.59
N PHE A 16 -41.40 31.90 32.31
CA PHE A 16 -39.98 32.23 32.13
C PHE A 16 -39.09 31.04 32.51
N LEU A 17 -39.38 30.34 33.63
CA LEU A 17 -38.69 29.14 34.04
C LEU A 17 -38.87 27.97 33.06
N ILE A 18 -40.07 27.78 32.52
CA ILE A 18 -40.34 26.77 31.47
C ILE A 18 -39.53 27.10 30.20
N ALA A 19 -39.48 28.36 29.78
CA ALA A 19 -38.69 28.79 28.62
C ALA A 19 -37.19 28.50 28.82
N ILE A 20 -36.64 28.76 30.00
CA ILE A 20 -35.25 28.43 30.34
C ILE A 20 -35.01 26.91 30.27
N VAL A 21 -35.90 26.12 30.86
CA VAL A 21 -35.77 24.66 30.85
C VAL A 21 -35.84 24.12 29.41
N VAL A 22 -36.78 24.58 28.60
CA VAL A 22 -36.90 24.19 27.19
C VAL A 22 -35.66 24.60 26.41
N THR A 23 -35.11 25.80 26.62
CA THR A 23 -33.87 26.26 25.97
C THR A 23 -32.67 25.39 26.39
N LEU A 24 -32.57 25.04 27.67
CA LEU A 24 -31.54 24.16 28.18
C LEU A 24 -31.68 22.72 27.61
N VAL A 25 -32.88 22.19 27.54
CA VAL A 25 -33.15 20.90 26.94
C VAL A 25 -32.82 20.89 25.44
N ILE A 26 -33.23 21.93 24.70
CA ILE A 26 -32.85 22.11 23.31
C ILE A 26 -31.33 22.25 23.18
N TYR A 27 -30.68 23.04 24.01
CA TYR A 27 -29.25 23.20 24.04
C TYR A 27 -28.49 21.89 24.34
N PHE A 28 -28.97 21.08 25.29
CA PHE A 28 -28.42 19.75 25.57
C PHE A 28 -28.75 18.71 24.46
N LEU A 29 -29.91 18.80 23.82
CA LEU A 29 -30.28 17.96 22.69
C LEU A 29 -29.56 18.37 21.39
N THR A 30 -29.24 19.64 21.21
CA THR A 30 -28.48 20.16 20.06
C THR A 30 -26.98 20.15 20.29
N ARG A 31 -26.50 20.23 21.51
CA ARG A 31 -25.19 19.71 21.92
C ARG A 31 -25.34 18.20 22.10
N GLY A 32 -25.59 17.51 21.00
CA GLY A 32 -25.30 16.08 20.98
C GLY A 32 -23.92 15.93 21.61
N GLU A 33 -23.83 15.25 22.76
CA GLU A 33 -22.57 14.69 23.19
C GLU A 33 -22.03 14.04 21.93
N SER A 34 -20.99 14.60 21.34
CA SER A 34 -20.15 13.81 20.46
C SER A 34 -19.63 12.73 21.42
N TYR A 35 -20.38 11.63 21.53
CA TYR A 35 -19.74 10.39 21.89
C TYR A 35 -18.62 10.29 20.86
N ASP A 36 -17.40 10.50 21.31
CA ASP A 36 -16.21 10.09 20.61
C ASP A 36 -16.35 8.55 20.54
N GLU A 37 -17.24 8.07 19.65
CA GLU A 37 -17.35 6.64 19.38
C GLU A 37 -15.98 6.27 18.84
N GLU A 38 -15.26 5.52 19.63
CA GLU A 38 -13.88 5.15 19.33
C GLU A 38 -13.90 4.44 17.97
N VAL A 39 -13.18 5.01 16.99
CA VAL A 39 -13.13 4.46 15.64
C VAL A 39 -12.69 3.00 15.73
N PRO A 40 -13.49 2.05 15.22
CA PRO A 40 -13.20 0.63 15.39
C PRO A 40 -11.93 0.23 14.65
N ILE A 41 -11.18 -0.70 15.21
CA ILE A 41 -10.13 -1.40 14.46
C ILE A 41 -10.78 -2.34 13.47
N VAL A 42 -10.57 -2.07 12.17
CA VAL A 42 -11.23 -2.77 11.09
C VAL A 42 -10.49 -4.05 10.66
N LYS A 43 -11.22 -4.93 9.95
CA LYS A 43 -10.69 -6.19 9.42
C LYS A 43 -10.62 -6.13 7.90
N PHE A 44 -9.78 -6.99 7.30
CA PHE A 44 -9.74 -7.19 5.85
C PHE A 44 -11.16 -7.33 5.27
N PRO A 45 -11.49 -6.67 4.16
CA PRO A 45 -10.64 -5.93 3.21
C PRO A 45 -10.46 -4.44 3.56
N PHE A 46 -10.78 -4.04 4.77
CA PHE A 46 -10.65 -2.67 5.25
C PHE A 46 -9.33 -2.48 5.99
N LYS A 47 -8.85 -1.22 6.04
CA LYS A 47 -7.69 -0.81 6.82
C LYS A 47 -7.94 0.53 7.49
N ASN A 48 -7.45 0.68 8.73
CA ASN A 48 -7.48 1.96 9.40
C ASN A 48 -6.38 2.89 8.86
N LEU A 49 -6.70 4.17 8.86
CA LEU A 49 -5.72 5.24 8.80
C LEU A 49 -5.48 5.77 10.21
N PHE A 50 -4.25 6.14 10.52
CA PHE A 50 -3.84 6.64 11.84
C PHE A 50 -3.14 7.99 11.68
N ASP A 51 -3.34 8.86 12.66
CA ASP A 51 -2.60 10.11 12.78
C ASP A 51 -1.19 9.91 13.38
N GLU A 52 -0.47 11.02 13.60
CA GLU A 52 0.87 11.05 14.22
C GLU A 52 0.89 10.48 15.65
N ASN A 53 -0.24 10.49 16.35
CA ASN A 53 -0.41 9.98 17.70
C ASN A 53 -0.89 8.52 17.72
N LYS A 54 -0.94 7.88 16.56
CA LYS A 54 -1.50 6.53 16.36
C LYS A 54 -2.99 6.43 16.71
N LYS A 55 -3.72 7.54 16.70
CA LYS A 55 -5.17 7.56 16.86
C LYS A 55 -5.80 7.23 15.49
N PRO A 56 -6.75 6.29 15.41
CA PRO A 56 -7.41 5.97 14.16
C PRO A 56 -8.27 7.16 13.69
N LEU A 57 -8.16 7.46 12.41
CA LEU A 57 -9.00 8.46 11.74
C LEU A 57 -10.37 7.86 11.42
N ASN A 58 -11.40 8.69 11.36
CA ASN A 58 -12.75 8.27 10.93
C ASN A 58 -12.88 8.08 9.41
N ILE A 59 -11.77 7.75 8.77
CA ILE A 59 -11.66 7.36 7.36
C ILE A 59 -11.09 5.95 7.29
N ILE A 60 -11.79 5.07 6.58
CA ILE A 60 -11.39 3.66 6.38
C ILE A 60 -10.99 3.45 4.93
N LEU A 61 -9.88 2.74 4.71
CA LEU A 61 -9.46 2.31 3.38
C LEU A 61 -10.18 1.02 2.98
N ILE A 62 -10.70 0.98 1.74
CA ILE A 62 -11.08 -0.27 1.07
C ILE A 62 -9.87 -0.70 0.24
N SER A 63 -9.23 -1.80 0.64
CA SER A 63 -7.93 -2.22 0.12
C SER A 63 -7.97 -3.44 -0.80
N ALA A 64 -9.10 -4.11 -0.89
CA ALA A 64 -9.30 -5.29 -1.72
C ALA A 64 -10.79 -5.49 -2.06
N PRO A 65 -11.11 -6.26 -3.10
CA PRO A 65 -12.49 -6.59 -3.45
C PRO A 65 -13.24 -7.33 -2.34
N PHE A 66 -14.55 -7.09 -2.28
CA PHE A 66 -15.43 -7.84 -1.39
C PHE A 66 -15.68 -9.23 -1.99
N ARG A 67 -15.31 -10.27 -1.27
CA ARG A 67 -15.44 -11.66 -1.68
C ARG A 67 -16.50 -12.43 -0.90
N GLU A 68 -16.94 -11.88 0.23
CA GLU A 68 -17.86 -12.51 1.16
C GLU A 68 -18.97 -11.53 1.52
N ILE A 69 -20.17 -12.04 1.79
CA ILE A 69 -21.32 -11.25 2.26
C ILE A 69 -20.98 -10.47 3.53
N GLU A 70 -20.08 -11.01 4.35
CA GLU A 70 -19.64 -10.34 5.58
C GLU A 70 -18.92 -9.01 5.29
N HIS A 71 -18.17 -8.89 4.18
CA HIS A 71 -17.54 -7.63 3.78
C HIS A 71 -18.56 -6.53 3.48
N GLU A 72 -19.69 -6.88 2.85
CA GLU A 72 -20.80 -5.95 2.58
C GLU A 72 -21.49 -5.49 3.87
N LYS A 73 -21.69 -6.42 4.82
CA LYS A 73 -22.24 -6.10 6.14
C LYS A 73 -21.32 -5.19 6.92
N LEU A 74 -20.03 -5.45 6.89
CA LEU A 74 -19.02 -4.59 7.54
C LEU A 74 -19.00 -3.19 6.92
N TYR A 75 -19.02 -3.07 5.59
CA TYR A 75 -19.15 -1.78 4.92
C TYR A 75 -20.38 -1.02 5.39
N SER A 76 -21.55 -1.68 5.38
CA SER A 76 -22.81 -1.07 5.82
C SER A 76 -22.77 -0.67 7.29
N LYS A 77 -22.18 -1.50 8.16
CA LYS A 77 -21.99 -1.20 9.58
C LYS A 77 -21.12 0.06 9.77
N TYR A 78 -19.97 0.10 9.14
CA TYR A 78 -19.02 1.24 9.28
C TYR A 78 -19.62 2.54 8.71
N LYS A 79 -20.34 2.44 7.59
CA LYS A 79 -21.07 3.58 7.01
C LYS A 79 -22.13 4.13 7.95
N ASN A 80 -22.89 3.26 8.61
CA ASN A 80 -23.92 3.64 9.59
C ASN A 80 -23.33 4.24 10.88
N GLN A 81 -22.06 3.96 11.18
CA GLN A 81 -21.28 4.60 12.25
C GLN A 81 -20.70 5.96 11.84
N GLY A 82 -21.04 6.48 10.66
CA GLY A 82 -20.56 7.77 10.19
C GLY A 82 -19.11 7.77 9.68
N LEU A 83 -18.50 6.60 9.46
CA LEU A 83 -17.16 6.50 8.92
C LEU A 83 -17.16 6.79 7.41
N ALA A 84 -16.16 7.54 6.95
CA ALA A 84 -15.93 7.79 5.54
C ALA A 84 -15.00 6.74 4.93
N PHE A 85 -14.99 6.65 3.60
CA PHE A 85 -14.20 5.64 2.89
C PHE A 85 -13.33 6.26 1.81
N CYS A 86 -12.09 5.76 1.74
CA CYS A 86 -11.13 5.99 0.67
C CYS A 86 -10.71 4.66 0.06
N GLY A 87 -10.56 4.58 -1.25
CA GLY A 87 -10.05 3.38 -1.90
C GLY A 87 -8.53 3.36 -1.89
N ILE A 88 -7.92 2.18 -1.92
CA ILE A 88 -6.49 2.01 -2.13
C ILE A 88 -6.17 0.80 -3.00
N SER A 89 -5.37 1.00 -4.05
CA SER A 89 -4.84 -0.07 -4.89
C SER A 89 -3.68 -0.77 -4.18
N SER A 90 -3.99 -1.67 -3.27
CA SER A 90 -2.99 -2.46 -2.53
C SER A 90 -3.08 -3.95 -2.80
N TYR A 91 -4.10 -4.38 -3.53
CA TYR A 91 -4.32 -5.75 -3.94
C TYR A 91 -4.36 -5.83 -5.47
N LEU A 92 -3.34 -6.44 -6.09
CA LEU A 92 -3.22 -6.60 -7.54
C LEU A 92 -3.52 -5.28 -8.29
N GLU A 93 -4.42 -5.32 -9.28
CA GLU A 93 -4.88 -4.16 -10.04
C GLU A 93 -6.17 -3.53 -9.48
N PHE A 94 -6.60 -3.86 -8.27
CA PHE A 94 -7.82 -3.31 -7.67
C PHE A 94 -7.84 -1.77 -7.70
N PRO A 95 -8.92 -1.12 -8.15
CA PRO A 95 -10.23 -1.65 -8.54
C PRO A 95 -10.33 -2.02 -10.03
N GLY A 96 -9.23 -2.10 -10.72
CA GLY A 96 -9.15 -2.61 -12.08
C GLY A 96 -9.31 -4.12 -12.12
N HIS A 97 -9.24 -4.67 -13.32
CA HIS A 97 -9.40 -6.08 -13.58
C HIS A 97 -8.12 -6.67 -14.18
N ILE A 98 -7.72 -7.84 -13.70
CA ILE A 98 -6.66 -8.65 -14.29
C ILE A 98 -7.28 -9.80 -15.05
N ASP A 99 -6.87 -10.00 -16.30
CA ASP A 99 -7.06 -11.25 -17.00
C ASP A 99 -5.93 -12.22 -16.60
N ASN A 100 -6.15 -12.96 -15.52
CA ASN A 100 -5.24 -14.01 -15.11
C ASN A 100 -5.85 -15.37 -15.47
N PRO A 101 -5.20 -16.16 -16.34
CA PRO A 101 -5.71 -17.46 -16.74
C PRO A 101 -5.70 -18.52 -15.61
N HIS A 102 -5.04 -18.24 -14.50
CA HIS A 102 -4.88 -19.15 -13.36
C HIS A 102 -5.79 -18.80 -12.18
N GLU A 103 -6.70 -17.84 -12.33
CA GLU A 103 -7.53 -17.38 -11.21
C GLU A 103 -8.99 -17.20 -11.62
N ASP A 104 -9.88 -18.01 -11.04
CA ASP A 104 -11.34 -17.92 -11.28
C ASP A 104 -12.04 -16.84 -10.43
N ARG A 105 -11.34 -16.22 -9.50
CA ARG A 105 -11.91 -15.26 -8.52
C ARG A 105 -12.37 -13.93 -9.08
N PHE A 106 -12.01 -13.59 -10.31
CA PHE A 106 -12.30 -12.30 -10.94
C PHE A 106 -13.75 -12.04 -11.24
N HIS A 107 -14.57 -13.07 -11.37
CA HIS A 107 -16.02 -12.91 -11.56
C HIS A 107 -16.70 -12.27 -10.37
N GLU A 108 -16.17 -12.44 -9.16
CA GLU A 108 -16.72 -11.87 -7.94
C GLU A 108 -16.30 -10.42 -7.71
N GLU A 109 -15.10 -10.05 -8.15
CA GLU A 109 -14.55 -8.70 -8.02
C GLU A 109 -15.35 -7.64 -8.80
N ARG A 110 -16.11 -8.04 -9.82
CA ARG A 110 -16.96 -7.18 -10.65
C ARG A 110 -18.33 -6.87 -10.05
N LYS A 111 -18.71 -7.47 -8.92
CA LYS A 111 -20.05 -7.30 -8.33
C LYS A 111 -20.32 -5.89 -7.83
N HIS A 112 -19.28 -5.16 -7.45
CA HIS A 112 -19.40 -3.85 -6.82
C HIS A 112 -18.73 -2.75 -7.63
N ASP A 113 -19.41 -1.63 -7.72
CA ASP A 113 -18.81 -0.39 -8.22
C ASP A 113 -18.17 0.36 -7.04
N TYR A 114 -16.91 0.02 -6.76
CA TYR A 114 -16.15 0.61 -5.65
C TYR A 114 -16.00 2.12 -5.78
N THR A 115 -16.07 2.67 -6.99
CA THR A 115 -15.96 4.12 -7.21
C THR A 115 -17.14 4.88 -6.62
N LYS A 116 -18.28 4.22 -6.41
CA LYS A 116 -19.46 4.78 -5.73
C LYS A 116 -19.45 4.59 -4.21
N MET A 117 -18.49 3.83 -3.71
CA MET A 117 -18.41 3.48 -2.29
C MET A 117 -17.41 4.35 -1.52
N VAL A 118 -16.58 5.12 -2.23
CA VAL A 118 -15.50 5.93 -1.67
C VAL A 118 -15.54 7.36 -2.23
N SER A 119 -14.88 8.29 -1.57
CA SER A 119 -14.83 9.70 -2.00
C SER A 119 -13.50 10.07 -2.66
N ALA A 120 -12.46 9.25 -2.52
CA ALA A 120 -11.14 9.45 -3.11
C ALA A 120 -10.41 8.11 -3.26
N TRP A 121 -9.33 8.09 -4.04
CA TRP A 121 -8.58 6.86 -4.28
C TRP A 121 -7.06 7.06 -4.26
N LEU A 122 -6.37 6.20 -3.51
CA LEU A 122 -4.91 6.05 -3.53
C LEU A 122 -4.55 4.97 -4.56
N HIS A 123 -3.78 5.29 -5.60
CA HIS A 123 -3.52 4.35 -6.68
C HIS A 123 -2.04 4.09 -6.92
N CYS A 124 -1.75 2.96 -7.57
CA CYS A 124 -0.40 2.52 -7.92
C CYS A 124 -0.06 2.66 -9.41
N PHE A 125 -1.04 2.99 -10.25
CA PHE A 125 -0.96 2.89 -11.70
C PHE A 125 -0.13 4.01 -12.33
N ARG A 126 0.55 3.69 -13.45
CA ARG A 126 1.01 4.72 -14.39
C ARG A 126 -0.19 5.45 -14.99
N GLN A 127 0.00 6.71 -15.39
CA GLN A 127 -1.09 7.57 -15.87
C GLN A 127 -1.91 6.92 -16.99
N GLU A 128 -1.23 6.30 -17.96
CA GLU A 128 -1.85 5.62 -19.08
C GLU A 128 -2.57 4.31 -18.72
N LYS A 129 -2.20 3.72 -17.57
CA LYS A 129 -2.74 2.44 -17.06
C LYS A 129 -3.77 2.61 -15.95
N ILE A 130 -4.13 3.83 -15.59
CA ILE A 130 -5.21 4.05 -14.62
C ILE A 130 -6.49 3.39 -15.14
N PRO A 131 -7.14 2.51 -14.35
CA PRO A 131 -8.39 1.86 -14.75
C PRO A 131 -9.47 2.86 -15.20
N GLN A 132 -10.23 2.51 -16.24
CA GLN A 132 -11.21 3.42 -16.83
C GLN A 132 -12.29 3.83 -15.84
N ASN A 133 -12.75 2.92 -14.98
CA ASN A 133 -13.72 3.23 -13.93
C ASN A 133 -13.22 4.30 -12.94
N LEU A 134 -11.93 4.33 -12.64
CA LEU A 134 -11.33 5.42 -11.81
C LEU A 134 -11.28 6.74 -12.59
N LYS A 135 -10.90 6.70 -13.87
CA LYS A 135 -10.90 7.91 -14.72
C LYS A 135 -12.29 8.52 -14.85
N ASP A 136 -13.29 7.68 -15.11
CA ASP A 136 -14.67 8.09 -15.34
C ASP A 136 -15.38 8.56 -14.05
N SER A 137 -14.90 8.16 -12.90
CA SER A 137 -15.49 8.55 -11.61
C SER A 137 -15.36 10.04 -11.31
N GLY A 138 -14.35 10.71 -11.87
CA GLY A 138 -14.02 12.10 -11.56
C GLY A 138 -13.57 12.35 -10.12
N MET A 139 -13.36 11.28 -9.31
CA MET A 139 -12.93 11.44 -7.92
C MET A 139 -11.46 11.86 -7.82
N PRO A 140 -11.05 12.49 -6.71
CA PRO A 140 -9.66 12.77 -6.42
C PRO A 140 -8.80 11.50 -6.39
N LEU A 141 -7.68 11.52 -7.11
CA LEU A 141 -6.73 10.42 -7.19
C LEU A 141 -5.36 10.86 -6.64
N LEU A 142 -4.71 10.02 -5.84
CA LEU A 142 -3.34 10.23 -5.38
C LEU A 142 -2.48 9.03 -5.72
N LEU A 143 -1.37 9.24 -6.43
CA LEU A 143 -0.37 8.20 -6.67
C LEU A 143 0.37 7.89 -5.36
N MET A 144 -0.09 6.88 -4.66
CA MET A 144 0.46 6.42 -3.39
C MET A 144 0.03 4.99 -3.11
N THR A 145 0.93 4.21 -2.54
CA THR A 145 0.66 2.85 -2.05
C THR A 145 1.07 2.72 -0.59
N GLU A 146 0.71 1.63 0.07
CA GLU A 146 1.15 1.36 1.43
C GLU A 146 2.68 1.28 1.55
N ALA A 147 3.35 0.81 0.49
CA ALA A 147 4.81 0.70 0.46
C ALA A 147 5.50 2.07 0.58
N ASP A 148 4.85 3.15 0.12
CA ASP A 148 5.38 4.52 0.21
C ASP A 148 5.40 5.07 1.64
N LEU A 149 4.63 4.45 2.54
CA LEU A 149 4.52 4.83 3.96
C LEU A 149 5.53 4.09 4.86
N LYS A 150 6.50 3.38 4.27
CA LYS A 150 7.53 2.66 5.02
C LYS A 150 8.32 3.62 5.90
N TRP A 151 8.43 3.29 7.19
CA TRP A 151 9.26 4.06 8.10
C TRP A 151 10.75 3.82 7.80
N VAL A 152 11.49 4.90 7.68
CA VAL A 152 12.96 4.90 7.56
C VAL A 152 13.49 5.91 8.55
N ASP A 153 14.28 5.43 9.50
CA ASP A 153 14.97 6.31 10.44
C ASP A 153 16.16 7.04 9.77
N ASP A 154 16.70 8.02 10.48
CA ASP A 154 17.85 8.80 10.01
C ASP A 154 19.19 8.14 10.41
N THR A 155 19.13 6.97 11.09
CA THR A 155 20.31 6.25 11.55
C THR A 155 21.08 5.67 10.36
N PRO A 156 22.39 5.92 10.22
CA PRO A 156 23.19 5.29 9.19
C PRO A 156 23.15 3.77 9.28
N LEU A 157 23.09 3.13 8.13
CA LEU A 157 23.16 1.68 8.07
C LEU A 157 24.57 1.22 8.48
N PRO A 158 24.68 0.17 9.29
CA PRO A 158 25.98 -0.41 9.57
C PRO A 158 26.60 -0.95 8.26
N PRO A 159 27.93 -0.91 8.13
CA PRO A 159 28.60 -1.55 7.01
C PRO A 159 28.21 -3.02 6.93
N MET A 160 27.79 -3.46 5.73
CA MET A 160 27.39 -4.85 5.52
C MET A 160 28.21 -5.45 4.38
N GLN A 161 28.81 -6.59 4.66
CA GLN A 161 29.51 -7.35 3.64
C GLN A 161 28.51 -7.92 2.65
N LYS A 162 28.72 -7.67 1.36
CA LYS A 162 27.92 -8.23 0.29
C LYS A 162 28.52 -9.58 -0.14
N GLU A 163 27.73 -10.61 0.03
CA GLU A 163 28.11 -12.00 -0.29
C GLU A 163 27.57 -12.42 -1.65
N TYR A 164 26.46 -11.81 -2.06
CA TYR A 164 25.73 -12.10 -3.30
C TYR A 164 25.51 -10.84 -4.12
N ASP A 165 25.35 -11.01 -5.41
CA ASP A 165 25.03 -9.89 -6.30
C ASP A 165 23.54 -9.58 -6.27
N PHE A 166 22.65 -10.58 -6.29
CA PHE A 166 21.22 -10.35 -6.32
C PHE A 166 20.42 -11.26 -5.40
N ILE A 167 19.19 -10.81 -5.09
CA ILE A 167 18.14 -11.64 -4.49
C ILE A 167 16.87 -11.54 -5.31
N TYR A 168 16.20 -12.67 -5.48
CA TYR A 168 14.89 -12.79 -6.12
C TYR A 168 13.95 -13.62 -5.23
N CYS A 169 12.71 -13.17 -5.04
CA CYS A 169 11.69 -13.87 -4.28
C CYS A 169 10.54 -14.29 -5.20
N CYS A 170 10.33 -15.57 -5.33
CA CYS A 170 9.24 -16.17 -6.08
C CYS A 170 8.81 -17.48 -5.42
N LEU A 171 7.62 -17.49 -4.83
CA LEU A 171 7.06 -18.72 -4.27
C LEU A 171 6.69 -19.70 -5.40
N GLU A 172 6.84 -21.00 -5.13
CA GLU A 172 6.30 -22.02 -6.03
C GLU A 172 4.78 -22.12 -5.89
N ASP A 173 4.11 -22.46 -6.99
CA ASP A 173 2.66 -22.63 -7.01
C ASP A 173 2.24 -23.96 -6.40
N ASN A 174 3.06 -25.00 -6.63
CA ASN A 174 2.88 -26.36 -6.13
C ASN A 174 4.21 -27.13 -6.20
N SER A 175 4.25 -28.31 -5.60
CA SER A 175 5.44 -29.18 -5.55
C SER A 175 5.88 -29.75 -6.90
N LYS A 176 5.03 -29.66 -7.94
CA LYS A 176 5.33 -30.12 -9.32
C LYS A 176 5.85 -28.99 -10.21
N CYS A 177 5.88 -27.74 -9.70
CA CYS A 177 6.25 -26.55 -10.45
C CYS A 177 5.36 -26.24 -11.66
N ASP A 178 4.13 -26.75 -11.66
CA ASP A 178 3.16 -26.38 -12.67
C ASP A 178 2.91 -24.87 -12.59
N PRO A 179 2.80 -24.18 -13.74
CA PRO A 179 2.50 -22.75 -13.75
C PRO A 179 1.17 -22.44 -13.07
N GLY A 180 1.18 -21.47 -12.18
CA GLY A 180 0.02 -21.03 -11.47
C GLY A 180 0.09 -19.53 -11.15
N TRP A 181 -0.64 -19.12 -10.14
CA TRP A 181 -0.76 -17.71 -9.75
C TRP A 181 0.59 -17.05 -9.41
N GLN A 182 1.42 -17.71 -8.60
CA GLN A 182 2.72 -17.16 -8.20
C GLN A 182 3.66 -17.00 -9.40
N SER A 183 3.71 -18.02 -10.28
CA SER A 183 4.49 -17.97 -11.51
C SER A 183 4.04 -16.81 -12.40
N TYR A 184 2.73 -16.58 -12.52
CA TYR A 184 2.18 -15.50 -13.33
C TYR A 184 2.54 -14.11 -12.77
N ILE A 185 2.19 -13.82 -11.52
CA ILE A 185 2.39 -12.47 -10.94
C ILE A 185 3.86 -12.11 -10.80
N ARG A 186 4.73 -13.10 -10.55
CA ARG A 186 6.18 -12.95 -10.43
C ARG A 186 6.90 -13.05 -11.77
N ASN A 187 6.14 -13.32 -12.86
CA ASN A 187 6.67 -13.46 -14.23
C ASN A 187 7.83 -14.46 -14.29
N TRP A 188 7.55 -15.68 -13.81
CA TRP A 188 8.58 -16.72 -13.66
C TRP A 188 9.25 -17.09 -14.98
N ASP A 189 8.53 -17.08 -16.09
CA ASP A 189 9.07 -17.40 -17.40
C ASP A 189 10.11 -16.37 -17.87
N LEU A 190 9.86 -15.09 -17.68
CA LEU A 190 10.86 -14.04 -17.91
C LEU A 190 12.01 -14.14 -16.90
N ALA A 191 11.71 -14.44 -15.64
CA ALA A 191 12.73 -14.59 -14.61
C ALA A 191 13.75 -15.66 -14.96
N LYS A 192 13.31 -16.84 -15.44
CA LYS A 192 14.21 -17.92 -15.87
C LYS A 192 15.19 -17.47 -16.95
N LYS A 193 14.69 -16.78 -17.98
CA LYS A 193 15.51 -16.24 -19.07
C LYS A 193 16.51 -15.19 -18.58
N CYS A 194 16.07 -14.29 -17.70
CA CYS A 194 16.95 -13.29 -17.10
C CYS A 194 18.01 -13.91 -16.19
N LEU A 195 17.64 -14.93 -15.40
CA LEU A 195 18.58 -15.69 -14.56
C LEU A 195 19.66 -16.37 -15.42
N GLU A 196 19.29 -16.93 -16.57
CA GLU A 196 20.25 -17.51 -17.50
C GLU A 196 21.29 -16.46 -17.96
N VAL A 197 20.86 -15.27 -18.33
CA VAL A 197 21.75 -14.14 -18.69
C VAL A 197 22.64 -13.76 -17.50
N MET A 198 22.06 -13.59 -16.32
CA MET A 198 22.81 -13.23 -15.10
C MET A 198 23.89 -14.24 -14.77
N CYS A 199 23.60 -15.53 -14.88
CA CYS A 199 24.54 -16.59 -14.53
C CYS A 199 25.57 -16.84 -15.64
N SER A 200 25.16 -16.89 -16.92
CA SER A 200 26.04 -17.27 -18.03
C SER A 200 26.93 -16.14 -18.55
N GLN A 201 26.40 -14.92 -18.62
CA GLN A 201 27.12 -13.78 -19.20
C GLN A 201 27.79 -12.91 -18.15
N PHE A 202 27.15 -12.74 -16.99
CA PHE A 202 27.63 -11.86 -15.91
C PHE A 202 28.23 -12.62 -14.72
N HIS A 203 28.07 -13.94 -14.65
CA HIS A 203 28.54 -14.80 -13.55
C HIS A 203 28.09 -14.32 -12.15
N LEU A 204 26.89 -13.73 -12.07
CA LEU A 204 26.36 -13.15 -10.84
C LEU A 204 25.93 -14.26 -9.87
N LYS A 205 26.37 -14.13 -8.63
CA LYS A 205 25.92 -14.97 -7.51
C LYS A 205 24.60 -14.45 -6.95
N GLY A 206 23.63 -15.33 -6.76
CA GLY A 206 22.33 -14.88 -6.29
C GLY A 206 21.69 -15.77 -5.25
N ILE A 207 20.57 -15.27 -4.72
CA ILE A 207 19.66 -16.02 -3.86
C ILE A 207 18.29 -16.05 -4.51
N LEU A 208 17.73 -17.24 -4.70
CA LEU A 208 16.33 -17.47 -5.08
C LEU A 208 15.57 -17.98 -3.85
N VAL A 209 14.55 -17.22 -3.41
CA VAL A 209 13.78 -17.54 -2.21
C VAL A 209 12.40 -18.05 -2.58
N GLY A 210 12.02 -19.21 -2.04
CA GLY A 210 10.66 -19.73 -2.08
C GLY A 210 10.35 -20.72 -3.21
N ARG A 211 11.35 -21.16 -3.99
CA ARG A 211 11.15 -22.06 -5.14
C ARG A 211 12.22 -23.15 -5.17
N THR A 212 12.11 -24.08 -4.24
CA THR A 212 13.13 -25.12 -4.01
C THR A 212 13.04 -26.33 -4.94
N ASN A 213 11.83 -26.62 -5.43
CA ASN A 213 11.57 -27.83 -6.22
C ASN A 213 11.58 -27.57 -7.73
N CYS A 214 11.75 -26.29 -8.13
CA CYS A 214 11.61 -25.91 -9.53
C CYS A 214 12.97 -25.71 -10.19
N GLU A 215 13.23 -26.50 -11.18
CA GLU A 215 14.38 -26.29 -12.06
C GLU A 215 14.20 -25.00 -12.89
N PHE A 216 15.30 -24.33 -13.15
CA PHE A 216 15.30 -23.15 -14.01
C PHE A 216 16.39 -23.30 -15.08
N THR A 217 17.61 -22.87 -14.88
CA THR A 217 18.67 -23.00 -15.89
C THR A 217 19.92 -23.66 -15.30
N ASP A 218 20.50 -24.62 -16.00
CA ASP A 218 21.75 -25.27 -15.59
C ASP A 218 22.92 -24.30 -15.45
N LYS A 219 22.84 -23.14 -16.12
CA LYS A 219 23.85 -22.07 -16.04
C LYS A 219 23.96 -21.46 -14.65
N CYS A 220 22.93 -21.60 -13.85
CA CYS A 220 22.89 -21.09 -12.47
C CYS A 220 23.30 -22.14 -11.41
N ASN A 221 23.59 -23.37 -11.82
CA ASN A 221 23.98 -24.42 -10.89
C ASN A 221 25.26 -24.07 -10.15
N GLY A 222 25.23 -24.13 -8.81
CA GLY A 222 26.34 -23.74 -7.95
C GLY A 222 26.59 -22.23 -7.84
N ILE A 223 25.85 -21.40 -8.59
CA ILE A 223 25.97 -19.91 -8.60
C ILE A 223 24.81 -19.29 -7.81
N VAL A 224 23.61 -19.84 -7.94
CA VAL A 224 22.41 -19.34 -7.24
C VAL A 224 22.09 -20.27 -6.07
N LYS A 225 22.08 -19.69 -4.86
CA LYS A 225 21.60 -20.37 -3.66
C LYS A 225 20.08 -20.38 -3.69
N VAL A 226 19.47 -21.55 -3.67
CA VAL A 226 18.01 -21.69 -3.57
C VAL A 226 17.63 -21.97 -2.12
N THR A 227 16.63 -21.23 -1.61
CA THR A 227 16.10 -21.41 -0.24
C THR A 227 14.61 -21.66 -0.27
N PRO A 228 14.05 -22.34 0.75
CA PRO A 228 12.60 -22.35 0.95
C PRO A 228 12.07 -20.94 1.23
N PHE A 229 10.76 -20.83 1.43
CA PHE A 229 10.19 -19.60 1.99
C PHE A 229 10.86 -19.26 3.32
N LEU A 230 11.31 -18.01 3.44
CA LEU A 230 11.97 -17.52 4.64
C LEU A 230 10.99 -16.68 5.47
N PRO A 231 10.95 -16.82 6.79
CA PRO A 231 10.32 -15.85 7.67
C PRO A 231 10.87 -14.44 7.43
N TYR A 232 10.06 -13.43 7.68
CA TYR A 232 10.37 -12.04 7.32
C TYR A 232 11.76 -11.58 7.79
N ASN A 233 12.13 -11.83 9.04
CA ASN A 233 13.43 -11.42 9.60
C ASN A 233 14.62 -12.13 8.93
N GLU A 234 14.45 -13.42 8.59
CA GLU A 234 15.47 -14.19 7.88
C GLU A 234 15.61 -13.70 6.44
N PHE A 235 14.50 -13.47 5.75
CA PHE A 235 14.49 -12.87 4.42
C PHE A 235 15.21 -11.52 4.39
N GLN A 236 14.95 -10.67 5.36
CA GLN A 236 15.64 -9.38 5.48
C GLN A 236 17.15 -9.55 5.72
N THR A 237 17.53 -10.56 6.49
CA THR A 237 18.95 -10.86 6.73
C THR A 237 19.65 -11.29 5.44
N GLU A 238 19.04 -12.19 4.67
CA GLU A 238 19.58 -12.61 3.37
C GLU A 238 19.58 -11.46 2.35
N MET A 239 18.51 -10.63 2.33
CA MET A 239 18.44 -9.46 1.46
C MET A 239 19.61 -8.51 1.70
N LYS A 240 19.97 -8.22 2.94
CA LYS A 240 21.07 -7.33 3.30
C LYS A 240 22.44 -7.80 2.78
N LYS A 241 22.63 -9.09 2.56
CA LYS A 241 23.86 -9.67 1.98
C LYS A 241 23.96 -9.49 0.46
N CYS A 242 22.91 -9.02 -0.21
CA CYS A 242 22.85 -8.88 -1.66
C CYS A 242 23.14 -7.43 -2.10
N LYS A 243 23.70 -7.26 -3.31
CA LYS A 243 23.95 -5.94 -3.89
C LYS A 243 22.70 -5.30 -4.44
N PHE A 244 21.85 -6.05 -5.16
CA PHE A 244 20.61 -5.52 -5.70
C PHE A 244 19.43 -6.51 -5.59
N LEU A 245 18.21 -5.98 -5.64
CA LEU A 245 16.99 -6.77 -5.72
C LEU A 245 16.55 -6.92 -7.18
N PHE A 246 16.29 -8.16 -7.61
CA PHE A 246 15.72 -8.45 -8.92
C PHE A 246 14.20 -8.65 -8.80
N VAL A 247 13.41 -7.89 -9.59
CA VAL A 247 11.94 -7.86 -9.53
C VAL A 247 11.37 -7.97 -10.94
N PRO A 248 11.21 -9.17 -11.49
CA PRO A 248 10.61 -9.38 -12.81
C PRO A 248 9.07 -9.30 -12.79
N ASN A 249 8.46 -9.06 -11.65
CA ASN A 249 7.01 -9.04 -11.41
C ASN A 249 6.26 -8.15 -12.42
N ILE A 250 5.04 -8.57 -12.77
CA ILE A 250 4.11 -7.77 -13.58
C ILE A 250 2.88 -7.32 -12.79
N SER A 251 2.39 -8.15 -11.88
CA SER A 251 1.16 -7.90 -11.14
C SER A 251 1.44 -7.78 -9.64
N ASP A 252 1.79 -6.59 -9.21
CA ASP A 252 1.99 -6.25 -7.80
C ASP A 252 1.68 -4.76 -7.61
N ALA A 253 0.60 -4.44 -6.92
CA ALA A 253 0.15 -3.06 -6.74
C ALA A 253 0.99 -2.29 -5.71
N SER A 254 1.46 -2.98 -4.68
CA SER A 254 2.22 -2.37 -3.58
C SER A 254 3.41 -3.26 -3.17
N PRO A 255 4.43 -3.40 -4.04
CA PRO A 255 5.56 -4.30 -3.84
C PRO A 255 6.47 -3.81 -2.70
N ARG A 256 6.12 -4.18 -1.46
CA ARG A 256 6.88 -3.79 -0.26
C ARG A 256 8.35 -4.16 -0.34
N VAL A 257 8.68 -5.26 -0.99
CA VAL A 257 10.07 -5.70 -1.17
C VAL A 257 10.94 -4.67 -1.89
N ILE A 258 10.37 -3.87 -2.82
CA ILE A 258 11.09 -2.79 -3.52
C ILE A 258 11.48 -1.71 -2.51
N THR A 259 10.54 -1.21 -1.72
CA THR A 259 10.82 -0.15 -0.74
C THR A 259 11.69 -0.65 0.41
N GLU A 260 11.59 -1.92 0.79
CA GLU A 260 12.49 -2.55 1.77
C GLU A 260 13.93 -2.58 1.27
N ALA A 261 14.17 -2.98 0.02
CA ALA A 261 15.48 -2.96 -0.59
C ALA A 261 16.06 -1.52 -0.63
N ILE A 262 15.25 -0.58 -1.09
CA ILE A 262 15.60 0.85 -1.13
C ILE A 262 15.98 1.37 0.26
N CYS A 263 15.22 1.01 1.31
CA CYS A 263 15.51 1.37 2.69
C CYS A 263 16.83 0.79 3.21
N TYR A 264 17.28 -0.35 2.68
CA TYR A 264 18.60 -0.92 2.97
C TYR A 264 19.73 -0.39 2.06
N ASN A 265 19.49 0.73 1.37
CA ASN A 265 20.40 1.32 0.39
C ASN A 265 20.80 0.33 -0.73
N MET A 266 19.88 -0.53 -1.10
CA MET A 266 20.05 -1.55 -2.11
C MET A 266 19.28 -1.14 -3.38
N PRO A 267 19.95 -0.91 -4.51
CA PRO A 267 19.28 -0.61 -5.76
C PRO A 267 18.45 -1.79 -6.25
N VAL A 268 17.46 -1.49 -7.07
CA VAL A 268 16.50 -2.47 -7.56
C VAL A 268 16.54 -2.56 -9.09
N LEU A 269 16.39 -3.77 -9.62
CA LEU A 269 16.28 -4.04 -11.05
C LEU A 269 14.87 -4.56 -11.32
N VAL A 270 14.01 -3.72 -11.89
CA VAL A 270 12.56 -3.90 -11.89
C VAL A 270 12.01 -4.00 -13.30
N ASN A 271 11.08 -4.93 -13.52
CA ASN A 271 10.35 -4.99 -14.77
C ASN A 271 9.55 -3.69 -14.97
N TYR A 272 9.74 -3.05 -16.12
CA TYR A 272 9.03 -1.81 -16.49
C TYR A 272 7.51 -1.98 -16.46
N ASN A 273 7.00 -3.19 -16.76
CA ASN A 273 5.58 -3.47 -16.84
C ASN A 273 4.90 -3.75 -15.49
N ILE A 274 5.63 -3.65 -14.37
CA ILE A 274 5.03 -3.81 -13.04
C ILE A 274 3.90 -2.80 -12.81
N VAL A 275 2.82 -3.23 -12.17
CA VAL A 275 1.64 -2.40 -11.92
C VAL A 275 1.94 -1.28 -10.93
N GLY A 276 2.57 -1.60 -9.79
CA GLY A 276 2.87 -0.65 -8.73
C GLY A 276 4.35 -0.61 -8.34
N GLY A 277 4.71 0.33 -7.45
CA GLY A 277 6.09 0.48 -6.96
C GLY A 277 7.09 1.08 -7.96
N TRP A 278 6.72 1.18 -9.24
CA TRP A 278 7.55 1.74 -10.32
C TRP A 278 8.00 3.18 -10.04
N HIS A 279 7.17 3.97 -9.36
CA HIS A 279 7.45 5.38 -9.04
C HIS A 279 8.54 5.57 -7.98
N ASN A 280 8.97 4.48 -7.35
CA ASN A 280 10.13 4.45 -6.45
C ASN A 280 11.43 4.05 -7.17
N VAL A 281 11.36 3.73 -8.47
CA VAL A 281 12.52 3.35 -9.28
C VAL A 281 12.95 4.53 -10.14
N ILE A 282 14.06 5.13 -9.78
CA ILE A 282 14.68 6.26 -10.47
C ILE A 282 15.99 5.76 -11.06
N SER A 283 16.07 5.72 -12.40
CA SER A 283 17.24 5.19 -13.11
C SER A 283 18.52 5.92 -12.71
N GLY A 284 19.55 5.17 -12.40
CA GLY A 284 20.84 5.69 -11.91
C GLY A 284 20.85 6.15 -10.44
N VAL A 285 19.70 6.13 -9.74
CA VAL A 285 19.59 6.60 -8.36
C VAL A 285 19.11 5.49 -7.43
N THR A 286 17.92 4.94 -7.68
CA THR A 286 17.34 3.89 -6.83
C THR A 286 17.37 2.52 -7.50
N GLY A 287 17.57 2.45 -8.82
CA GLY A 287 17.60 1.21 -9.56
C GLY A 287 17.51 1.42 -11.06
N GLU A 288 17.19 0.35 -11.78
CA GLU A 288 17.02 0.34 -13.22
C GLU A 288 15.75 -0.42 -13.62
N PHE A 289 15.22 -0.08 -14.81
CA PHE A 289 14.12 -0.83 -15.43
C PHE A 289 14.63 -1.73 -16.56
N PHE A 290 13.97 -2.88 -16.73
CA PHE A 290 14.15 -3.75 -17.88
C PHE A 290 12.77 -4.26 -18.36
N THR A 291 12.68 -4.76 -19.58
CA THR A 291 11.43 -5.29 -20.18
C THR A 291 11.50 -6.76 -20.55
N ASN A 292 12.68 -7.25 -20.91
CA ASN A 292 12.90 -8.63 -21.37
C ASN A 292 14.36 -9.09 -21.12
N GLU A 293 14.67 -10.32 -21.49
CA GLU A 293 15.98 -10.95 -21.31
C GLU A 293 17.13 -10.31 -22.13
N THR A 294 16.81 -9.57 -23.18
CA THR A 294 17.80 -8.84 -23.98
C THR A 294 18.03 -7.44 -23.43
N ASP A 295 16.96 -6.76 -23.06
CA ASP A 295 16.98 -5.41 -22.51
C ASP A 295 17.60 -5.36 -21.11
N ILE A 296 17.62 -6.46 -20.37
CA ILE A 296 18.24 -6.56 -19.05
C ILE A 296 19.77 -6.40 -19.12
N ILE A 297 20.43 -6.74 -20.23
CA ILE A 297 21.89 -6.76 -20.37
C ILE A 297 22.54 -5.39 -20.10
N PRO A 298 22.15 -4.30 -20.77
CA PRO A 298 22.68 -2.97 -20.46
C PRO A 298 22.35 -2.51 -19.04
N GLN A 299 21.23 -2.93 -18.46
CA GLN A 299 20.84 -2.56 -17.10
C GLN A 299 21.69 -3.31 -16.05
N LEU A 300 21.99 -4.59 -16.29
CA LEU A 300 22.92 -5.36 -15.48
C LEU A 300 24.31 -4.74 -15.53
N THR A 301 24.78 -4.34 -16.71
CA THR A 301 26.06 -3.63 -16.83
C THR A 301 26.08 -2.38 -15.98
N LYS A 302 25.03 -1.53 -16.05
CA LYS A 302 24.95 -0.31 -15.25
C LYS A 302 24.96 -0.60 -13.74
N ILE A 303 24.06 -1.50 -13.28
CA ILE A 303 23.87 -1.74 -11.85
C ILE A 303 25.09 -2.41 -11.22
N THR A 304 25.80 -3.28 -11.95
CA THR A 304 27.00 -3.95 -11.45
C THR A 304 28.24 -3.06 -11.48
N THR A 305 28.41 -2.27 -12.54
CA THR A 305 29.58 -1.38 -12.69
C THR A 305 29.48 -0.16 -11.77
N ASN A 306 28.27 0.41 -11.64
CA ASN A 306 28.06 1.66 -10.91
C ASN A 306 27.40 1.45 -9.53
N TYR A 307 27.48 0.25 -8.98
CA TYR A 307 26.78 -0.11 -7.74
C TYR A 307 26.94 0.94 -6.62
N ASN A 308 28.15 1.43 -6.41
CA ASN A 308 28.45 2.39 -5.33
C ASN A 308 27.92 3.82 -5.58
N SER A 309 27.46 4.13 -6.78
CA SER A 309 26.87 5.43 -7.11
C SER A 309 25.39 5.52 -6.82
N TYR A 310 24.70 4.39 -6.67
CA TYR A 310 23.29 4.37 -6.31
C TYR A 310 23.09 4.81 -4.86
N GLN A 311 22.08 5.64 -4.64
CA GLN A 311 21.72 6.15 -3.31
C GLN A 311 20.23 6.01 -3.02
N PRO A 312 19.69 4.79 -3.07
CA PRO A 312 18.26 4.58 -2.99
C PRO A 312 17.67 5.02 -1.64
N ARG A 313 18.36 4.76 -0.52
CA ARG A 313 17.89 5.15 0.81
C ARG A 313 17.76 6.65 0.97
N SER A 314 18.79 7.41 0.61
CA SER A 314 18.79 8.88 0.71
C SER A 314 17.70 9.50 -0.15
N TRP A 315 17.51 8.95 -1.36
CA TRP A 315 16.42 9.39 -2.23
C TRP A 315 15.05 9.12 -1.59
N PHE A 316 14.83 7.93 -1.03
CA PHE A 316 13.56 7.56 -0.42
C PHE A 316 13.24 8.42 0.81
N GLN A 317 14.23 8.68 1.66
CA GLN A 317 14.09 9.58 2.82
C GLN A 317 13.71 11.01 2.41
N ALA A 318 14.25 11.50 1.29
CA ALA A 318 13.99 12.85 0.80
C ALA A 318 12.68 12.99 0.03
N ASN A 319 12.15 11.91 -0.57
CA ASN A 319 11.02 11.99 -1.49
C ASN A 319 9.82 11.13 -1.09
N ARG A 320 10.00 10.16 -0.22
CA ARG A 320 9.00 9.17 0.20
C ARG A 320 9.13 8.87 1.69
N GLY A 321 8.72 7.66 2.05
CA GLY A 321 8.74 7.19 3.41
C GLY A 321 7.66 7.81 4.28
N ALA A 322 7.51 7.30 5.49
CA ALA A 322 6.43 7.68 6.36
C ALA A 322 6.34 9.19 6.61
N LYS A 323 7.49 9.88 6.80
CA LYS A 323 7.51 11.32 7.07
C LYS A 323 6.96 12.17 5.91
N ILE A 324 7.41 11.90 4.68
CA ILE A 324 7.01 12.68 3.50
C ILE A 324 5.66 12.21 2.98
N SER A 325 5.52 10.91 2.72
CA SER A 325 4.28 10.35 2.19
C SER A 325 3.12 10.49 3.18
N GLY A 326 3.39 10.38 4.49
CA GLY A 326 2.36 10.58 5.51
C GLY A 326 1.83 12.00 5.56
N LYS A 327 2.68 13.01 5.35
CA LYS A 327 2.25 14.41 5.21
C LYS A 327 1.42 14.62 3.95
N ILE A 328 1.89 14.11 2.81
CA ILE A 328 1.15 14.19 1.54
C ILE A 328 -0.23 13.53 1.68
N LEU A 329 -0.31 12.39 2.35
CA LEU A 329 -1.56 11.71 2.61
C LEU A 329 -2.48 12.54 3.51
N ALA A 330 -1.96 13.11 4.60
CA ALA A 330 -2.74 13.96 5.50
C ALA A 330 -3.31 15.17 4.77
N ASP A 331 -2.51 15.84 3.94
CA ASP A 331 -2.95 16.99 3.15
C ASP A 331 -4.02 16.61 2.11
N PHE A 332 -3.87 15.47 1.45
CA PHE A 332 -4.86 14.91 0.55
C PHE A 332 -6.18 14.58 1.25
N LEU A 333 -6.12 13.96 2.43
CA LEU A 333 -7.31 13.65 3.22
C LEU A 333 -8.04 14.91 3.69
N LYS A 334 -7.33 15.92 4.18
CA LYS A 334 -7.91 17.22 4.57
C LYS A 334 -8.65 17.89 3.43
N GLN A 335 -8.10 17.82 2.23
CA GLN A 335 -8.68 18.40 1.03
C GLN A 335 -10.01 17.75 0.63
N ASN A 336 -10.10 16.42 0.79
CA ASN A 336 -11.18 15.62 0.25
C ASN A 336 -12.20 15.16 1.29
N TYR A 337 -11.90 15.35 2.59
CA TYR A 337 -12.76 14.98 3.73
C TYR A 337 -12.84 16.11 4.76
N PRO A 338 -13.32 17.31 4.37
CA PRO A 338 -13.24 18.51 5.23
C PRO A 338 -14.07 18.43 6.51
N ASP A 339 -15.11 17.61 6.52
CA ASP A 339 -16.05 17.45 7.63
C ASP A 339 -15.62 16.43 8.69
N LEU A 340 -14.47 15.78 8.47
CA LEU A 340 -13.97 14.74 9.34
C LEU A 340 -12.89 15.24 10.32
N ASN A 341 -12.57 14.45 11.35
CA ASN A 341 -11.57 14.77 12.38
C ASN A 341 -10.12 14.85 11.89
N ASN A 342 -9.92 14.89 10.59
CA ASN A 342 -8.60 14.95 9.98
C ASN A 342 -8.02 16.36 9.83
N LYS A 343 -8.74 17.40 10.21
CA LYS A 343 -8.29 18.79 10.05
C LYS A 343 -7.02 19.14 10.83
N GLU A 344 -6.84 18.52 11.99
CA GLU A 344 -5.66 18.70 12.85
C GLU A 344 -4.53 17.71 12.55
N VAL A 345 -4.77 16.72 11.66
CA VAL A 345 -3.82 15.70 11.30
C VAL A 345 -2.67 16.31 10.50
N GLN A 346 -1.44 16.20 11.02
CA GLN A 346 -0.24 16.66 10.33
C GLN A 346 0.39 15.54 9.48
N TYR A 347 0.03 14.31 9.80
CA TYR A 347 0.60 13.12 9.23
C TYR A 347 -0.43 11.99 9.28
N ALA A 348 -0.52 11.18 8.23
CA ALA A 348 -1.40 10.03 8.19
C ALA A 348 -0.64 8.78 7.73
N THR A 349 -0.97 7.63 8.29
CA THR A 349 -0.35 6.35 7.92
C THR A 349 -1.36 5.22 7.95
N VAL A 350 -1.00 4.13 7.29
CA VAL A 350 -1.72 2.86 7.34
C VAL A 350 -0.90 1.90 8.22
N THR A 351 -1.55 1.18 9.13
CA THR A 351 -0.86 0.09 9.84
C THR A 351 -0.47 -1.00 8.85
N ILE A 352 0.81 -1.29 8.79
CA ILE A 352 1.39 -2.39 8.00
C ILE A 352 1.72 -3.55 8.95
#